data_195aa49933c90d16bd41bdd61394469f
#
_entry.id   195aa49933c90d16bd41bdd61394469f
#
_cell.length_a   1.000
_cell.length_b   1.000
_cell.length_c   1.000
_cell.angle_alpha   90.00
_cell.angle_beta   90.00
_cell.angle_gamma   90.00
#
_symmetry.space_group_name_H-M   'P 1'
#
loop_
_entity.id
_entity.type
_entity.pdbx_description
1 polymer ?
#
loop_
_entity_poly.entity_id
_entity_poly.type
_entity_poly.pdbx_seq_one_letter_code
_entity_poly.pdbx_strand_id
1 'polypeptide(L)'
;MQTAIATSPETMSPTPAEPDVQLAAGGDRRAFERLYRDNLNRVYAVCVRMCGDRMRAEELAQDAFVRAWERLPQFRGDSAFSTWLHRLTVNVVLEAQRSERRNRARTESDDVLDEAPPVMRREHHAEKMDLAVAIAALPPGARAVFALHDVEGYKHEEIAEMLDITAGGSKAQLHRARRLLREALA
;
A
#
# COMPACT_ATOMS: atom_id res chain seq x y z
N MET A 1 -40.95 32.54 6.85
CA MET A 1 -39.92 32.83 5.84
C MET A 1 -38.62 32.15 6.29
N GLN A 2 -38.35 30.98 5.78
CA GLN A 2 -37.17 30.20 6.12
C GLN A 2 -36.28 30.11 4.89
N THR A 3 -35.14 30.78 4.93
CA THR A 3 -34.16 30.82 3.82
C THR A 3 -33.30 29.58 3.92
N ALA A 4 -33.48 28.64 3.00
CA ALA A 4 -32.63 27.48 2.83
C ALA A 4 -31.30 27.93 2.22
N ILE A 5 -30.18 27.75 2.97
CA ILE A 5 -28.84 27.93 2.47
C ILE A 5 -28.48 26.64 1.74
N ALA A 6 -28.53 26.68 0.41
CA ALA A 6 -27.99 25.62 -0.44
C ALA A 6 -26.47 25.65 -0.39
N THR A 7 -25.87 24.68 0.32
CA THR A 7 -24.44 24.43 0.26
C THR A 7 -24.13 23.74 -1.07
N SER A 8 -23.60 24.49 -2.01
CA SER A 8 -23.06 23.97 -3.26
C SER A 8 -21.85 23.10 -2.96
N PRO A 9 -21.65 21.95 -3.63
CA PRO A 9 -20.42 21.19 -3.51
C PRO A 9 -19.28 22.02 -4.10
N GLU A 10 -18.30 22.34 -3.27
CA GLU A 10 -17.05 22.96 -3.72
C GLU A 10 -16.41 22.06 -4.79
N THR A 11 -16.45 22.56 -6.01
CA THR A 11 -15.67 22.02 -7.12
C THR A 11 -14.21 22.25 -6.77
N MET A 12 -13.53 21.21 -6.24
CA MET A 12 -12.08 21.24 -6.05
C MET A 12 -11.44 21.53 -7.39
N SER A 13 -10.93 22.76 -7.55
CA SER A 13 -10.11 23.11 -8.70
C SER A 13 -8.90 22.18 -8.73
N PRO A 14 -8.54 21.60 -9.90
CA PRO A 14 -7.37 20.73 -10.01
C PRO A 14 -6.14 21.50 -9.54
N THR A 15 -5.38 20.91 -8.62
CA THR A 15 -4.09 21.44 -8.18
C THR A 15 -3.20 21.57 -9.42
N PRO A 16 -2.57 22.74 -9.70
CA PRO A 16 -1.65 22.85 -10.82
C PRO A 16 -0.60 21.76 -10.71
N ALA A 17 -0.48 20.92 -11.75
CA ALA A 17 0.52 19.87 -11.76
C ALA A 17 1.91 20.51 -11.62
N GLU A 18 2.73 19.96 -10.74
CA GLU A 18 4.10 20.41 -10.52
C GLU A 18 4.86 20.47 -11.86
N PRO A 19 5.73 21.45 -12.10
CA PRO A 19 6.41 21.63 -13.39
C PRO A 19 7.11 20.35 -13.88
N ASP A 20 7.73 19.61 -12.99
CA ASP A 20 8.40 18.35 -13.33
C ASP A 20 7.43 17.25 -13.76
N VAL A 21 6.20 17.24 -13.24
CA VAL A 21 5.16 16.29 -13.65
C VAL A 21 4.74 16.55 -15.08
N GLN A 22 4.57 17.82 -15.48
CA GLN A 22 4.21 18.18 -16.85
C GLN A 22 5.33 17.85 -17.84
N LEU A 23 6.58 18.17 -17.50
CA LEU A 23 7.75 17.86 -18.33
C LEU A 23 7.92 16.34 -18.49
N ALA A 24 7.81 15.60 -17.39
CA ALA A 24 7.94 14.14 -17.41
C ALA A 24 6.79 13.47 -18.19
N ALA A 25 5.56 13.98 -18.09
CA ALA A 25 4.42 13.53 -18.90
C ALA A 25 4.65 13.77 -20.40
N GLY A 26 5.43 14.80 -20.75
CA GLY A 26 5.91 15.08 -22.12
C GLY A 26 7.11 14.24 -22.54
N GLY A 27 7.61 13.33 -21.68
CA GLY A 27 8.73 12.43 -21.99
C GLY A 27 10.10 12.91 -21.51
N ASP A 28 10.20 13.99 -20.71
CA ASP A 28 11.46 14.44 -20.16
C ASP A 28 11.94 13.50 -19.06
N ARG A 29 12.97 12.71 -19.37
CA ARG A 29 13.58 11.74 -18.45
C ARG A 29 14.24 12.40 -17.23
N ARG A 30 14.81 13.61 -17.36
CA ARG A 30 15.45 14.31 -16.27
C ARG A 30 14.42 14.81 -15.25
N ALA A 31 13.28 15.30 -15.74
CA ALA A 31 12.16 15.66 -14.88
C ALA A 31 11.63 14.44 -14.11
N PHE A 32 11.47 13.30 -14.81
CA PHE A 32 11.05 12.07 -14.14
C PHE A 32 12.08 11.55 -13.12
N GLU A 33 13.38 11.70 -13.40
CA GLU A 33 14.45 11.33 -12.45
C GLU A 33 14.35 12.14 -11.15
N ARG A 34 14.00 13.43 -11.20
CA ARG A 34 13.75 14.23 -10.01
C ARG A 34 12.52 13.72 -9.24
N LEU A 35 11.40 13.49 -9.92
CA LEU A 35 10.20 12.90 -9.32
C LEU A 35 10.49 11.54 -8.67
N TYR A 36 11.31 10.71 -9.32
CA TYR A 36 11.75 9.43 -8.77
C TYR A 36 12.51 9.61 -7.45
N ARG A 37 13.54 10.46 -7.44
CA ARG A 37 14.38 10.71 -6.26
C ARG A 37 13.58 11.25 -5.08
N ASP A 38 12.66 12.18 -5.34
CA ASP A 38 11.84 12.84 -4.32
C ASP A 38 10.82 11.88 -3.69
N ASN A 39 10.39 10.86 -4.42
CA ASN A 39 9.35 9.94 -3.98
C ASN A 39 9.86 8.53 -3.63
N LEU A 40 11.11 8.17 -3.93
CA LEU A 40 11.63 6.81 -3.76
C LEU A 40 11.43 6.27 -2.34
N ASN A 41 11.83 7.04 -1.33
CA ASN A 41 11.73 6.61 0.06
C ASN A 41 10.27 6.35 0.49
N ARG A 42 9.34 7.17 0.00
CA ARG A 42 7.90 7.02 0.31
C ARG A 42 7.32 5.78 -0.35
N VAL A 43 7.59 5.57 -1.64
CA VAL A 43 7.16 4.40 -2.41
C VAL A 43 7.72 3.12 -1.79
N TYR A 44 9.02 3.09 -1.51
CA TYR A 44 9.68 1.94 -0.87
C TYR A 44 9.08 1.63 0.51
N ALA A 45 8.84 2.64 1.33
CA ALA A 45 8.23 2.45 2.65
C ALA A 45 6.83 1.82 2.58
N VAL A 46 6.00 2.20 1.60
CA VAL A 46 4.70 1.56 1.34
C VAL A 46 4.89 0.08 0.98
N CYS A 47 5.79 -0.21 0.04
CA CYS A 47 6.08 -1.59 -0.38
C CYS A 47 6.54 -2.46 0.80
N VAL A 48 7.50 -1.99 1.62
CA VAL A 48 7.99 -2.73 2.79
C VAL A 48 6.86 -3.02 3.79
N ARG A 49 6.05 -2.01 4.11
CA ARG A 49 4.93 -2.19 5.06
C ARG A 49 3.91 -3.22 4.58
N MET A 50 3.65 -3.25 3.28
CA MET A 50 2.64 -4.16 2.72
C MET A 50 3.17 -5.57 2.47
N CYS A 51 4.40 -5.76 1.98
CA CYS A 51 4.95 -7.09 1.67
C CYS A 51 5.76 -7.70 2.83
N GLY A 52 6.38 -6.89 3.70
CA GLY A 52 7.17 -7.35 4.85
C GLY A 52 8.54 -7.91 4.50
N ASP A 53 8.94 -7.87 3.24
CA ASP A 53 10.22 -8.32 2.71
C ASP A 53 10.92 -7.17 1.99
N ARG A 54 12.19 -6.91 2.33
CA ARG A 54 12.94 -5.76 1.80
C ARG A 54 13.31 -5.94 0.32
N MET A 55 13.75 -7.15 -0.06
CA MET A 55 14.13 -7.43 -1.45
C MET A 55 12.89 -7.32 -2.35
N ARG A 56 11.80 -7.93 -1.92
CA ARG A 56 10.53 -7.84 -2.65
C ARG A 56 10.00 -6.40 -2.73
N ALA A 57 10.20 -5.60 -1.69
CA ALA A 57 9.81 -4.19 -1.68
C ALA A 57 10.61 -3.36 -2.69
N GLU A 58 11.90 -3.66 -2.90
CA GLU A 58 12.73 -3.00 -3.91
C GLU A 58 12.22 -3.29 -5.33
N GLU A 59 11.91 -4.55 -5.63
CA GLU A 59 11.31 -4.95 -6.91
C GLU A 59 9.97 -4.23 -7.15
N LEU A 60 9.08 -4.25 -6.16
CA LEU A 60 7.77 -3.63 -6.26
C LEU A 60 7.85 -2.09 -6.39
N ALA A 61 8.83 -1.47 -5.73
CA ALA A 61 9.07 -0.04 -5.88
C ALA A 61 9.56 0.31 -7.30
N GLN A 62 10.44 -0.50 -7.88
CA GLN A 62 10.86 -0.34 -9.27
C GLN A 62 9.67 -0.50 -10.23
N ASP A 63 8.87 -1.55 -10.07
CA ASP A 63 7.66 -1.77 -10.86
C ASP A 63 6.68 -0.60 -10.76
N ALA A 64 6.51 -0.03 -9.56
CA ALA A 64 5.65 1.14 -9.36
C ALA A 64 6.15 2.35 -10.15
N PHE A 65 7.46 2.61 -10.20
CA PHE A 65 8.00 3.72 -10.99
C PHE A 65 7.97 3.46 -12.49
N VAL A 66 8.18 2.21 -12.94
CA VAL A 66 8.01 1.85 -14.36
C VAL A 66 6.57 2.13 -14.78
N ARG A 67 5.58 1.66 -14.02
CA ARG A 67 4.16 1.93 -14.31
C ARG A 67 3.80 3.41 -14.17
N ALA A 68 4.44 4.13 -13.25
CA ALA A 68 4.25 5.56 -13.13
C ALA A 68 4.71 6.28 -14.40
N TRP A 69 5.88 5.94 -14.93
CA TRP A 69 6.39 6.48 -16.19
C TRP A 69 5.43 6.22 -17.37
N GLU A 70 4.96 4.98 -17.49
CA GLU A 70 4.04 4.57 -18.57
C GLU A 70 2.68 5.29 -18.51
N ARG A 71 2.16 5.55 -17.28
CA ARG A 71 0.84 6.13 -17.06
C ARG A 71 0.84 7.64 -16.86
N LEU A 72 2.02 8.25 -16.69
CA LEU A 72 2.15 9.69 -16.45
C LEU A 72 1.55 10.57 -17.55
N PRO A 73 1.61 10.21 -18.86
CA PRO A 73 0.91 10.96 -19.91
C PRO A 73 -0.62 11.03 -19.74
N GLN A 74 -1.21 10.13 -18.94
CA GLN A 74 -2.64 10.06 -18.67
C GLN A 74 -3.02 10.72 -17.33
N PHE A 75 -2.04 11.22 -16.57
CA PHE A 75 -2.27 11.88 -15.29
C PHE A 75 -2.97 13.23 -15.51
N ARG A 76 -4.19 13.36 -14.98
CA ARG A 76 -5.06 14.52 -15.19
C ARG A 76 -4.81 15.68 -14.21
N GLY A 77 -4.03 15.46 -13.14
CA GLY A 77 -3.86 16.47 -12.10
C GLY A 77 -5.03 16.63 -11.14
N ASP A 78 -5.97 15.66 -11.12
CA ASP A 78 -7.13 15.66 -10.19
C ASP A 78 -6.70 15.49 -8.71
N SER A 79 -5.45 15.17 -8.46
CA SER A 79 -4.83 15.08 -7.16
C SER A 79 -3.34 15.44 -7.25
N ALA A 80 -2.68 15.66 -6.11
CA ALA A 80 -1.22 15.78 -6.10
C ALA A 80 -0.56 14.53 -6.69
N PHE A 81 0.56 14.71 -7.43
CA PHE A 81 1.30 13.59 -8.01
C PHE A 81 1.68 12.53 -6.98
N SER A 82 2.11 12.96 -5.79
CA SER A 82 2.46 12.03 -4.70
C SER A 82 1.28 11.17 -4.24
N THR A 83 0.06 11.68 -4.26
CA THR A 83 -1.16 10.94 -3.93
C THR A 83 -1.52 9.93 -5.02
N TRP A 84 -1.39 10.33 -6.29
CA TRP A 84 -1.60 9.45 -7.43
C TRP A 84 -0.57 8.31 -7.45
N LEU A 85 0.72 8.64 -7.27
CA LEU A 85 1.81 7.66 -7.22
C LEU A 85 1.63 6.69 -6.06
N HIS A 86 1.19 7.17 -4.91
CA HIS A 86 0.88 6.33 -3.76
C HIS A 86 -0.20 5.30 -4.08
N ARG A 87 -1.34 5.71 -4.65
CA ARG A 87 -2.41 4.79 -5.05
C ARG A 87 -1.94 3.78 -6.09
N LEU A 88 -1.14 4.22 -7.05
CA LEU A 88 -0.52 3.35 -8.05
C LEU A 88 0.39 2.32 -7.38
N THR A 89 1.22 2.72 -6.42
CA THR A 89 2.10 1.81 -5.66
C THR A 89 1.30 0.76 -4.89
N VAL A 90 0.26 1.16 -4.17
CA VAL A 90 -0.62 0.22 -3.45
C VAL A 90 -1.20 -0.81 -4.43
N ASN A 91 -1.70 -0.38 -5.59
CA ASN A 91 -2.24 -1.29 -6.61
C ASN A 91 -1.18 -2.27 -7.14
N VAL A 92 0.06 -1.82 -7.37
CA VAL A 92 1.18 -2.69 -7.79
C VAL A 92 1.42 -3.80 -6.77
N VAL A 93 1.51 -3.45 -5.48
CA VAL A 93 1.72 -4.44 -4.42
C VAL A 93 0.56 -5.44 -4.34
N LEU A 94 -0.69 -4.96 -4.42
CA LEU A 94 -1.86 -5.82 -4.36
C LEU A 94 -1.96 -6.77 -5.57
N GLU A 95 -1.64 -6.30 -6.77
CA GLU A 95 -1.59 -7.14 -7.97
C GLU A 95 -0.54 -8.25 -7.85
N ALA A 96 0.66 -7.91 -7.34
CA ALA A 96 1.72 -8.88 -7.09
C ALA A 96 1.28 -9.95 -6.08
N GLN A 97 0.69 -9.55 -4.95
CA GLN A 97 0.18 -10.48 -3.94
C GLN A 97 -0.92 -11.41 -4.48
N ARG A 98 -1.85 -10.87 -5.29
CA ARG A 98 -2.88 -11.71 -5.95
C ARG A 98 -2.26 -12.70 -6.95
N SER A 99 -1.24 -12.28 -7.70
CA SER A 99 -0.53 -13.17 -8.63
C SER A 99 0.19 -14.29 -7.90
N GLU A 100 0.88 -13.98 -6.80
CA GLU A 100 1.56 -14.97 -5.97
C GLU A 100 0.59 -15.98 -5.34
N ARG A 101 -0.57 -15.52 -4.84
CA ARG A 101 -1.63 -16.42 -4.34
C ARG A 101 -2.14 -17.36 -5.43
N ARG A 102 -2.41 -16.85 -6.63
CA ARG A 102 -2.85 -17.69 -7.77
C ARG A 102 -1.80 -18.71 -8.18
N ASN A 103 -0.53 -18.30 -8.21
CA ASN A 103 0.56 -19.22 -8.56
C ASN A 103 0.74 -20.30 -7.51
N ARG A 104 0.68 -19.93 -6.21
CA ARG A 104 0.74 -20.88 -5.10
C ARG A 104 -0.41 -21.90 -5.16
N ALA A 105 -1.65 -21.43 -5.35
CA ALA A 105 -2.82 -22.29 -5.50
C ALA A 105 -2.78 -23.23 -6.71
N ARG A 106 -1.97 -22.94 -7.74
CA ARG A 106 -1.74 -23.82 -8.88
C ARG A 106 -0.66 -24.87 -8.63
N THR A 107 0.28 -24.57 -7.74
CA THR A 107 1.45 -25.43 -7.45
C THR A 107 1.15 -26.37 -6.29
N GLU A 108 0.27 -25.98 -5.39
CA GLU A 108 -0.19 -26.77 -4.25
C GLU A 108 -1.58 -27.31 -4.57
N SER A 109 -1.64 -28.53 -5.12
CA SER A 109 -2.85 -29.35 -5.04
C SER A 109 -3.03 -29.76 -3.60
N ASP A 110 -4.15 -29.38 -3.02
CA ASP A 110 -4.69 -29.76 -1.72
C ASP A 110 -3.95 -29.30 -0.45
N ASP A 111 -4.76 -28.71 0.43
CA ASP A 111 -4.55 -28.52 1.86
C ASP A 111 -3.39 -27.62 2.31
N VAL A 112 -3.55 -26.29 2.20
CA VAL A 112 -3.07 -25.43 3.30
C VAL A 112 -4.02 -24.26 3.50
N LEU A 113 -4.91 -24.40 4.46
CA LEU A 113 -5.45 -23.31 5.26
C LEU A 113 -4.30 -22.37 5.64
N ASP A 114 -4.55 -21.08 5.53
CA ASP A 114 -3.75 -19.89 5.84
C ASP A 114 -2.84 -20.05 7.10
N GLU A 115 -1.93 -21.01 7.10
CA GLU A 115 -0.91 -21.16 8.12
C GLU A 115 0.13 -20.09 7.87
N ALA A 116 0.16 -19.14 8.80
CA ALA A 116 1.26 -18.20 8.93
C ALA A 116 2.57 -19.00 8.88
N PRO A 117 3.57 -18.55 8.08
CA PRO A 117 4.89 -19.17 8.13
C PRO A 117 5.30 -19.25 9.60
N PRO A 118 5.94 -20.36 10.03
CA PRO A 118 6.30 -20.54 11.42
C PRO A 118 7.10 -19.31 11.83
N VAL A 119 6.55 -18.57 12.80
CA VAL A 119 7.29 -17.50 13.46
C VAL A 119 8.52 -18.20 14.00
N MET A 120 9.68 -18.01 13.35
CA MET A 120 10.93 -18.40 13.99
C MET A 120 10.94 -17.65 15.31
N ARG A 121 10.64 -18.39 16.38
CA ARG A 121 10.92 -17.96 17.76
C ARG A 121 12.45 -17.80 17.82
N ARG A 122 12.92 -16.62 17.40
CA ARG A 122 14.20 -16.15 17.88
C ARG A 122 14.00 -15.95 19.36
N GLU A 123 14.76 -16.71 20.15
CA GLU A 123 14.92 -16.45 21.58
C GLU A 123 15.41 -15.00 21.70
N HIS A 124 14.45 -14.09 21.91
CA HIS A 124 14.76 -12.69 22.12
C HIS A 124 15.16 -12.49 23.57
N HIS A 125 16.45 -12.26 23.78
CA HIS A 125 16.91 -11.43 24.87
C HIS A 125 16.12 -10.10 24.78
N ALA A 126 15.66 -9.60 25.93
CA ALA A 126 14.67 -8.55 26.15
C ALA A 126 15.07 -7.16 25.56
N GLU A 127 15.29 -7.06 24.25
CA GLU A 127 15.30 -5.81 23.53
C GLU A 127 13.91 -5.63 22.89
N LYS A 128 13.30 -4.49 23.13
CA LYS A 128 11.99 -4.15 22.53
C LYS A 128 12.08 -4.38 21.02
N MET A 129 11.24 -5.29 20.51
CA MET A 129 11.16 -5.55 19.08
C MET A 129 10.81 -4.25 18.36
N ASP A 130 11.60 -3.89 17.35
CA ASP A 130 11.30 -2.74 16.50
C ASP A 130 9.93 -2.94 15.85
N LEU A 131 9.09 -1.90 15.87
CA LEU A 131 7.75 -1.92 15.29
C LEU A 131 7.77 -2.38 13.82
N ALA A 132 8.79 -2.00 13.06
CA ALA A 132 8.93 -2.43 11.67
C ALA A 132 9.12 -3.95 11.55
N VAL A 133 9.88 -4.56 12.47
CA VAL A 133 10.08 -6.01 12.53
C VAL A 133 8.78 -6.71 12.95
N ALA A 134 8.08 -6.16 13.92
CA ALA A 134 6.79 -6.70 14.35
C ALA A 134 5.74 -6.67 13.23
N ILE A 135 5.66 -5.56 12.47
CA ILE A 135 4.78 -5.45 11.30
C ILE A 135 5.16 -6.49 10.23
N ALA A 136 6.45 -6.65 9.93
CA ALA A 136 6.92 -7.63 8.95
C ALA A 136 6.59 -9.09 9.35
N ALA A 137 6.51 -9.38 10.64
CA ALA A 137 6.14 -10.68 11.18
C ALA A 137 4.62 -10.97 11.16
N LEU A 138 3.77 -9.99 10.87
CA LEU A 138 2.33 -10.21 10.78
C LEU A 138 1.98 -11.18 9.63
N PRO A 139 0.93 -12.01 9.79
CA PRO A 139 0.37 -12.77 8.69
C PRO A 139 0.01 -11.84 7.50
N PRO A 140 0.21 -12.28 6.24
CA PRO A 140 0.08 -11.40 5.07
C PRO A 140 -1.23 -10.63 4.99
N GLY A 141 -2.38 -11.28 5.25
CA GLY A 141 -3.69 -10.62 5.22
C GLY A 141 -3.86 -9.58 6.34
N ALA A 142 -3.40 -9.90 7.56
CA ALA A 142 -3.44 -8.98 8.70
C ALA A 142 -2.50 -7.77 8.48
N ARG A 143 -1.32 -8.00 7.93
CA ARG A 143 -0.35 -6.96 7.59
C ARG A 143 -0.87 -6.01 6.53
N ALA A 144 -1.44 -6.54 5.43
CA ALA A 144 -2.02 -5.73 4.37
C ALA A 144 -3.15 -4.84 4.88
N VAL A 145 -4.08 -5.39 5.66
CA VAL A 145 -5.18 -4.61 6.24
C VAL A 145 -4.66 -3.56 7.22
N PHE A 146 -3.70 -3.91 8.08
CA PHE A 146 -3.08 -2.97 9.01
C PHE A 146 -2.41 -1.80 8.28
N ALA A 147 -1.60 -2.11 7.26
CA ALA A 147 -0.93 -1.09 6.46
C ALA A 147 -1.95 -0.16 5.78
N LEU A 148 -2.97 -0.72 5.13
CA LEU A 148 -3.98 0.08 4.42
C LEU A 148 -4.85 0.90 5.37
N HIS A 149 -5.28 0.35 6.51
CA HIS A 149 -6.19 1.04 7.42
C HIS A 149 -5.46 2.00 8.36
N ASP A 150 -4.49 1.49 9.16
CA ASP A 150 -3.88 2.24 10.26
C ASP A 150 -2.76 3.18 9.80
N VAL A 151 -2.13 2.90 8.66
CA VAL A 151 -1.04 3.74 8.16
C VAL A 151 -1.50 4.61 6.98
N GLU A 152 -2.24 4.05 6.04
CA GLU A 152 -2.63 4.74 4.81
C GLU A 152 -4.04 5.37 4.87
N GLY A 153 -4.84 5.02 5.92
CA GLY A 153 -6.11 5.67 6.22
C GLY A 153 -7.31 5.23 5.36
N TYR A 154 -7.22 4.10 4.66
CA TYR A 154 -8.33 3.55 3.88
C TYR A 154 -9.46 3.04 4.79
N LYS A 155 -10.70 3.18 4.35
CA LYS A 155 -11.87 2.62 5.04
C LYS A 155 -11.98 1.11 4.79
N HIS A 156 -12.65 0.39 5.70
CA HIS A 156 -12.82 -1.06 5.57
C HIS A 156 -13.55 -1.49 4.30
N GLU A 157 -14.47 -0.67 3.81
CA GLU A 157 -15.19 -0.90 2.57
C GLU A 157 -14.26 -0.83 1.36
N GLU A 158 -13.37 0.18 1.31
CA GLU A 158 -12.35 0.34 0.26
C GLU A 158 -11.33 -0.82 0.31
N ILE A 159 -10.88 -1.19 1.52
CA ILE A 159 -9.96 -2.31 1.72
C ILE A 159 -10.59 -3.63 1.28
N ALA A 160 -11.89 -3.80 1.54
CA ALA A 160 -12.64 -4.99 1.15
C ALA A 160 -12.62 -5.19 -0.38
N GLU A 161 -12.87 -4.13 -1.13
CA GLU A 161 -12.78 -4.13 -2.60
C GLU A 161 -11.34 -4.37 -3.08
N MET A 162 -10.37 -3.70 -2.46
CA MET A 162 -8.94 -3.80 -2.85
C MET A 162 -8.36 -5.19 -2.62
N LEU A 163 -8.76 -5.88 -1.55
CA LEU A 163 -8.23 -7.20 -1.16
C LEU A 163 -9.12 -8.38 -1.57
N ASP A 164 -10.29 -8.10 -2.18
CA ASP A 164 -11.30 -9.12 -2.51
C ASP A 164 -11.75 -9.92 -1.27
N ILE A 165 -12.09 -9.20 -0.20
CA ILE A 165 -12.61 -9.74 1.07
C ILE A 165 -13.87 -9.00 1.48
N THR A 166 -14.54 -9.43 2.52
CA THR A 166 -15.68 -8.66 3.10
C THR A 166 -15.18 -7.54 4.03
N ALA A 167 -15.96 -6.48 4.21
CA ALA A 167 -15.66 -5.44 5.21
C ALA A 167 -15.55 -6.01 6.63
N GLY A 168 -16.35 -7.05 6.97
CA GLY A 168 -16.22 -7.81 8.20
C GLY A 168 -14.88 -8.56 8.31
N GLY A 169 -14.43 -9.18 7.21
CA GLY A 169 -13.13 -9.81 7.10
C GLY A 169 -11.98 -8.81 7.30
N SER A 170 -12.09 -7.62 6.69
CA SER A 170 -11.12 -6.54 6.92
C SER A 170 -11.05 -6.13 8.41
N LYS A 171 -12.20 -5.94 9.08
CA LYS A 171 -12.24 -5.64 10.52
C LYS A 171 -11.60 -6.75 11.37
N ALA A 172 -11.87 -8.01 11.05
CA ALA A 172 -11.29 -9.17 11.75
C ALA A 172 -9.77 -9.23 11.58
N GLN A 173 -9.25 -9.02 10.37
CA GLN A 173 -7.81 -8.99 10.10
C GLN A 173 -7.12 -7.82 10.82
N LEU A 174 -7.74 -6.65 10.88
CA LEU A 174 -7.20 -5.52 11.63
C LEU A 174 -7.12 -5.82 13.13
N HIS A 175 -8.18 -6.39 13.69
CA HIS A 175 -8.20 -6.80 15.11
C HIS A 175 -7.09 -7.81 15.39
N ARG A 176 -6.90 -8.81 14.52
CA ARG A 176 -5.82 -9.80 14.61
C ARG A 176 -4.44 -9.12 14.56
N ALA A 177 -4.23 -8.21 13.62
CA ALA A 177 -2.96 -7.48 13.48
C ALA A 177 -2.62 -6.71 14.76
N ARG A 178 -3.56 -5.91 15.26
CA ARG A 178 -3.37 -5.10 16.48
C ARG A 178 -3.12 -5.95 17.72
N ARG A 179 -3.74 -7.13 17.81
CA ARG A 179 -3.49 -8.08 18.91
C ARG A 179 -2.06 -8.60 18.85
N LEU A 180 -1.63 -9.11 17.68
CA LEU A 180 -0.28 -9.65 17.49
C LEU A 180 0.81 -8.58 17.70
N LEU A 181 0.59 -7.34 17.26
CA LEU A 181 1.53 -6.25 17.51
C LEU A 181 1.64 -5.92 18.99
N ARG A 182 0.53 -5.90 19.74
CA ARG A 182 0.59 -5.68 21.19
C ARG A 182 1.34 -6.79 21.91
N GLU A 183 1.13 -8.05 21.51
CA GLU A 183 1.84 -9.20 22.08
C GLU A 183 3.35 -9.17 21.77
N ALA A 184 3.74 -8.67 20.59
CA ALA A 184 5.13 -8.60 20.16
C ALA A 184 5.92 -7.41 20.75
N LEU A 185 5.21 -6.33 21.17
CA LEU A 185 5.80 -5.09 21.65
C LEU A 185 5.67 -4.90 23.18
N ALA A 186 5.00 -5.82 23.87
CA ALA A 186 4.85 -5.81 25.33
C ALA A 186 6.14 -6.27 26.03
#